data_badaa69812022c181d686881c1018926
#
_entry.id   badaa69812022c181d686881c1018926
#
_cell.length_a   1.000
_cell.length_b   1.000
_cell.length_c   1.000
_cell.angle_alpha   90.00
_cell.angle_beta   90.00
_cell.angle_gamma   90.00
#
_symmetry.space_group_name_H-M   'P 1'
#
loop_
_entity.id
_entity.type
_entity.pdbx_description
1 polymer ?
#
loop_
_entity_poly.entity_id
_entity_poly.type
_entity_poly.pdbx_seq_one_letter_code
_entity_poly.pdbx_strand_id
1 'polypeptide(L)'
;DAVDIPVLAAGGIGDGRGMAAAFMLGAVGVQMGTRFLLAEECGVHQNYKDMVKKATDVSTTATGRRFGGSTCRVMKNQFARHFLKVEYAPETTAEMVDQLGVGALRKAAVEGDTKEGCFMAGQIAGMVKKEQPAAEIVQEIAAEAEALLKGAAKWVK
;
A
#
# COMPACT_ATOMS: atom_id res chain seq x y z
N ASP A 1 -0.28 10.12 -22.22
CA ASP A 1 -0.89 10.81 -23.39
C ASP A 1 -1.76 12.01 -22.98
N ALA A 2 -2.14 12.11 -21.69
CA ALA A 2 -2.97 13.24 -21.21
C ALA A 2 -2.14 14.42 -20.69
N VAL A 3 -0.85 14.23 -20.46
CA VAL A 3 0.06 15.26 -19.90
C VAL A 3 1.45 15.14 -20.54
N ASP A 4 2.16 16.27 -20.59
CA ASP A 4 3.53 16.38 -21.14
C ASP A 4 4.60 16.44 -20.02
N ILE A 5 4.24 16.20 -18.77
CA ILE A 5 5.15 16.18 -17.63
C ILE A 5 5.59 14.74 -17.30
N PRO A 6 6.74 14.56 -16.64
CA PRO A 6 7.14 13.24 -16.15
C PRO A 6 6.10 12.62 -15.19
N VAL A 7 5.76 11.35 -15.41
CA VAL A 7 4.76 10.63 -14.60
C VAL A 7 5.43 9.52 -13.80
N LEU A 8 5.21 9.51 -12.49
CA LEU A 8 5.59 8.42 -11.59
C LEU A 8 4.40 7.49 -11.37
N ALA A 9 4.59 6.20 -11.57
CA ALA A 9 3.56 5.22 -11.26
C ALA A 9 3.50 4.93 -9.75
N ALA A 10 2.32 5.05 -9.14
CA ALA A 10 2.11 4.83 -7.72
C ALA A 10 0.97 3.84 -7.47
N GLY A 11 1.17 2.94 -6.51
CA GLY A 11 0.18 1.94 -6.09
C GLY A 11 0.30 0.60 -6.83
N GLY A 12 0.18 -0.49 -6.07
CA GLY A 12 0.24 -1.85 -6.61
C GLY A 12 1.63 -2.33 -7.04
N ILE A 13 2.68 -1.58 -6.78
CA ILE A 13 4.06 -1.92 -7.14
C ILE A 13 4.81 -2.35 -5.87
N GLY A 14 5.44 -3.53 -5.91
CA GLY A 14 6.16 -4.08 -4.76
C GLY A 14 7.44 -4.82 -5.12
N ASP A 15 7.73 -5.00 -6.41
CA ASP A 15 8.91 -5.68 -6.94
C ASP A 15 9.32 -5.09 -8.30
N GLY A 16 10.42 -5.60 -8.87
CA GLY A 16 10.94 -5.13 -10.15
C GLY A 16 10.05 -5.47 -11.35
N ARG A 17 9.16 -6.47 -11.23
CA ARG A 17 8.18 -6.78 -12.29
C ARG A 17 7.20 -5.64 -12.45
N GLY A 18 6.67 -5.13 -11.33
CA GLY A 18 5.78 -3.97 -11.32
C GLY A 18 6.46 -2.71 -11.83
N MET A 19 7.73 -2.49 -11.44
CA MET A 19 8.54 -1.36 -11.92
C MET A 19 8.79 -1.44 -13.43
N ALA A 20 9.21 -2.60 -13.95
CA ALA A 20 9.43 -2.80 -15.37
C ALA A 20 8.15 -2.58 -16.19
N ALA A 21 7.01 -3.11 -15.71
CA ALA A 21 5.71 -2.89 -16.35
C ALA A 21 5.32 -1.40 -16.38
N ALA A 22 5.55 -0.66 -15.29
CA ALA A 22 5.29 0.78 -15.24
C ALA A 22 6.13 1.55 -16.27
N PHE A 23 7.41 1.20 -16.42
CA PHE A 23 8.29 1.81 -17.43
C PHE A 23 7.83 1.51 -18.87
N MET A 24 7.39 0.28 -19.14
CA MET A 24 6.83 -0.09 -20.45
C MET A 24 5.54 0.67 -20.78
N LEU A 25 4.82 1.12 -19.76
CA LEU A 25 3.63 1.99 -19.89
C LEU A 25 3.97 3.48 -19.96
N GLY A 26 5.25 3.85 -19.93
CA GLY A 26 5.72 5.23 -20.08
C GLY A 26 5.98 5.98 -18.78
N ALA A 27 5.92 5.34 -17.62
CA ALA A 27 6.33 5.97 -16.37
C ALA A 27 7.86 6.21 -16.36
N VAL A 28 8.31 7.32 -15.75
CA VAL A 28 9.72 7.64 -15.59
C VAL A 28 10.28 7.18 -14.23
N GLY A 29 9.43 6.66 -13.37
CA GLY A 29 9.77 6.15 -12.05
C GLY A 29 8.56 5.53 -11.36
N VAL A 30 8.77 5.01 -10.15
CA VAL A 30 7.73 4.41 -9.33
C VAL A 30 7.76 4.95 -7.91
N GLN A 31 6.59 4.99 -7.26
CA GLN A 31 6.43 5.29 -5.84
C GLN A 31 5.83 4.08 -5.12
N MET A 32 6.47 3.62 -4.07
CA MET A 32 6.05 2.45 -3.31
C MET A 32 5.90 2.81 -1.82
N GLY A 33 4.69 2.64 -1.27
CA GLY A 33 4.45 2.80 0.17
C GLY A 33 4.55 1.47 0.91
N THR A 34 3.66 0.53 0.59
CA THR A 34 3.50 -0.74 1.31
C THR A 34 4.77 -1.58 1.35
N ARG A 35 5.59 -1.58 0.27
CA ARG A 35 6.86 -2.31 0.28
C ARG A 35 7.81 -1.78 1.34
N PHE A 36 7.88 -0.45 1.53
CA PHE A 36 8.75 0.18 2.51
C PHE A 36 8.22 0.14 3.95
N LEU A 37 6.97 -0.30 4.18
CA LEU A 37 6.53 -0.66 5.54
C LEU A 37 7.38 -1.80 6.13
N LEU A 38 7.94 -2.68 5.28
CA LEU A 38 8.86 -3.74 5.68
C LEU A 38 10.35 -3.36 5.54
N ALA A 39 10.67 -2.08 5.38
CA ALA A 39 12.05 -1.63 5.57
C ALA A 39 12.41 -1.71 7.06
N GLU A 40 13.63 -2.16 7.37
CA GLU A 40 14.11 -2.22 8.76
C GLU A 40 14.09 -0.84 9.42
N GLU A 41 14.44 0.21 8.65
CA GLU A 41 14.46 1.60 9.08
C GLU A 41 13.06 2.22 9.23
N CYS A 42 12.01 1.54 8.76
CA CYS A 42 10.65 2.04 8.92
C CYS A 42 10.22 2.01 10.38
N GLY A 43 9.95 3.17 10.96
CA GLY A 43 9.65 3.36 12.39
C GLY A 43 8.24 2.92 12.83
N VAL A 44 7.47 2.22 11.99
CA VAL A 44 6.17 1.68 12.40
C VAL A 44 6.34 0.52 13.36
N HIS A 45 5.39 0.35 14.28
CA HIS A 45 5.39 -0.74 15.25
C HIS A 45 5.49 -2.12 14.59
N GLN A 46 6.20 -3.08 15.22
CA GLN A 46 6.41 -4.42 14.64
C GLN A 46 5.11 -5.14 14.28
N ASN A 47 4.04 -4.97 15.06
CA ASN A 47 2.72 -5.53 14.74
C ASN A 47 2.21 -5.06 13.36
N TYR A 48 2.56 -3.83 12.94
CA TYR A 48 2.21 -3.35 11.60
C TYR A 48 2.95 -4.14 10.52
N LYS A 49 4.26 -4.28 10.66
CA LYS A 49 5.09 -5.08 9.75
C LYS A 49 4.61 -6.52 9.69
N ASP A 50 4.27 -7.11 10.83
CA ASP A 50 3.80 -8.49 10.92
C ASP A 50 2.44 -8.70 10.24
N MET A 51 1.52 -7.73 10.35
CA MET A 51 0.27 -7.77 9.61
C MET A 51 0.50 -7.75 8.11
N VAL A 52 1.42 -6.90 7.62
CA VAL A 52 1.77 -6.84 6.19
C VAL A 52 2.41 -8.16 5.74
N LYS A 53 3.36 -8.71 6.49
CA LYS A 53 4.01 -10.02 6.17
C LYS A 53 3.01 -11.17 6.07
N LYS A 54 1.97 -11.17 6.91
CA LYS A 54 0.91 -12.19 6.92
C LYS A 54 -0.20 -11.95 5.89
N ALA A 55 -0.20 -10.80 5.22
CA ALA A 55 -1.25 -10.43 4.28
C ALA A 55 -1.34 -11.41 3.09
N THR A 56 -2.56 -11.62 2.62
CA THR A 56 -2.88 -12.28 1.36
C THR A 56 -3.53 -11.28 0.41
N ASP A 57 -3.87 -11.67 -0.79
CA ASP A 57 -4.57 -10.86 -1.80
C ASP A 57 -5.92 -10.31 -1.31
N VAL A 58 -6.58 -11.01 -0.38
CA VAL A 58 -7.88 -10.61 0.20
C VAL A 58 -7.77 -9.88 1.53
N SER A 59 -6.57 -9.60 2.04
CA SER A 59 -6.36 -9.04 3.39
C SER A 59 -6.68 -7.55 3.52
N THR A 60 -6.92 -6.84 2.42
CA THR A 60 -7.22 -5.40 2.44
C THR A 60 -8.63 -5.09 2.01
N THR A 61 -9.12 -3.92 2.41
CA THR A 61 -10.40 -3.35 1.99
C THR A 61 -10.28 -1.84 1.81
N ALA A 62 -11.17 -1.23 1.06
CA ALA A 62 -11.22 0.22 0.94
C ALA A 62 -12.30 0.79 1.87
N THR A 63 -11.98 1.90 2.54
CA THR A 63 -12.84 2.68 3.43
C THR A 63 -12.94 4.13 2.94
N GLY A 64 -13.90 4.90 3.44
CA GLY A 64 -14.06 6.32 3.11
C GLY A 64 -14.62 6.59 1.70
N ARG A 65 -15.40 5.68 1.14
CA ARG A 65 -15.96 5.83 -0.23
C ARG A 65 -17.28 6.58 -0.29
N ARG A 66 -18.11 6.46 0.78
CA ARG A 66 -19.50 6.92 0.72
C ARG A 66 -19.63 8.43 0.60
N PHE A 67 -18.80 9.20 1.29
CA PHE A 67 -18.94 10.64 1.40
C PHE A 67 -17.96 11.45 0.55
N GLY A 68 -17.27 10.81 -0.39
CA GLY A 68 -16.31 11.48 -1.28
C GLY A 68 -15.07 12.03 -0.60
N GLY A 69 -14.80 11.60 0.64
CA GLY A 69 -13.60 11.96 1.40
C GLY A 69 -12.36 11.19 0.96
N SER A 70 -11.39 11.09 1.85
CA SER A 70 -10.13 10.39 1.60
C SER A 70 -10.34 8.87 1.59
N THR A 71 -10.64 8.31 0.42
CA THR A 71 -10.70 6.86 0.25
C THR A 71 -9.33 6.25 0.55
N CYS A 72 -9.26 5.39 1.56
CA CYS A 72 -8.04 4.70 1.96
C CYS A 72 -8.17 3.19 1.78
N ARG A 73 -7.07 2.52 1.47
CA ARG A 73 -7.01 1.06 1.55
C ARG A 73 -6.31 0.65 2.84
N VAL A 74 -6.96 -0.23 3.59
CA VAL A 74 -6.54 -0.65 4.93
C VAL A 74 -6.56 -2.16 5.08
N MET A 75 -5.77 -2.70 6.01
CA MET A 75 -5.83 -4.10 6.42
C MET A 75 -7.16 -4.38 7.11
N LYS A 76 -7.76 -5.53 6.82
CA LYS A 76 -8.98 -6.00 7.47
C LYS A 76 -8.69 -6.40 8.92
N ASN A 77 -9.22 -5.62 9.86
CA ASN A 77 -9.20 -5.89 11.29
C ASN A 77 -10.53 -5.49 11.94
N GLN A 78 -10.60 -5.40 13.26
CA GLN A 78 -11.81 -4.99 13.97
C GLN A 78 -12.18 -3.54 13.63
N PHE A 79 -11.19 -2.63 13.63
CA PHE A 79 -11.40 -1.23 13.25
C PHE A 79 -11.98 -1.10 11.84
N ALA A 80 -11.38 -1.74 10.84
CA ALA A 80 -11.84 -1.65 9.44
C ALA A 80 -13.29 -2.16 9.28
N ARG A 81 -13.65 -3.24 9.97
CA ARG A 81 -15.04 -3.76 9.96
C ARG A 81 -16.01 -2.80 10.62
N HIS A 82 -15.63 -2.22 11.77
CA HIS A 82 -16.44 -1.23 12.47
C HIS A 82 -16.63 0.03 11.63
N PHE A 83 -15.54 0.54 11.05
CA PHE A 83 -15.54 1.70 10.16
C PHE A 83 -16.53 1.51 9.01
N LEU A 84 -16.45 0.39 8.28
CA LEU A 84 -17.35 0.10 7.17
C LEU A 84 -18.81 -0.03 7.63
N LYS A 85 -19.05 -0.64 8.80
CA LYS A 85 -20.41 -0.75 9.36
C LYS A 85 -21.01 0.63 9.63
N VAL A 86 -20.23 1.53 10.22
CA VAL A 86 -20.68 2.91 10.49
C VAL A 86 -20.80 3.68 9.18
N GLU A 87 -19.80 3.64 8.30
CA GLU A 87 -19.79 4.37 7.02
C GLU A 87 -21.06 4.14 6.20
N TYR A 88 -21.60 2.92 6.22
CA TYR A 88 -22.77 2.56 5.43
C TYR A 88 -24.09 2.50 6.22
N ALA A 89 -24.10 2.89 7.51
CA ALA A 89 -25.33 2.98 8.27
C ALA A 89 -26.22 4.16 7.79
N PRO A 90 -27.56 4.02 7.81
CA PRO A 90 -28.47 5.00 7.22
C PRO A 90 -28.30 6.44 7.75
N GLU A 91 -28.10 6.59 9.07
CA GLU A 91 -28.04 7.88 9.76
C GLU A 91 -26.63 8.48 9.82
N THR A 92 -25.63 7.86 9.18
CA THR A 92 -24.23 8.32 9.26
C THR A 92 -24.00 9.57 8.43
N THR A 93 -23.32 10.54 9.01
CA THR A 93 -22.83 11.75 8.35
C THR A 93 -21.32 11.64 8.04
N ALA A 94 -20.83 12.54 7.17
CA ALA A 94 -19.41 12.63 6.84
C ALA A 94 -18.56 12.88 8.11
N GLU A 95 -19.02 13.80 8.97
CA GLU A 95 -18.33 14.17 10.22
C GLU A 95 -18.21 12.97 11.18
N MET A 96 -19.22 12.12 11.26
CA MET A 96 -19.15 10.90 12.08
C MET A 96 -18.07 9.94 11.58
N VAL A 97 -17.96 9.79 10.26
CA VAL A 97 -16.92 8.95 9.64
C VAL A 97 -15.53 9.53 9.87
N ASP A 98 -15.36 10.84 9.70
CA ASP A 98 -14.09 11.52 9.92
C ASP A 98 -13.62 11.36 11.39
N GLN A 99 -14.53 11.50 12.36
CA GLN A 99 -14.23 11.31 13.78
C GLN A 99 -13.75 9.90 14.11
N LEU A 100 -14.26 8.86 13.44
CA LEU A 100 -13.76 7.49 13.61
C LEU A 100 -12.29 7.34 13.17
N GLY A 101 -11.87 8.12 12.18
CA GLY A 101 -10.49 8.11 11.68
C GLY A 101 -9.47 8.79 12.60
N VAL A 102 -9.93 9.70 13.47
CA VAL A 102 -9.04 10.49 14.32
C VAL A 102 -8.21 9.60 15.24
N GLY A 103 -6.88 9.71 15.11
CA GLY A 103 -5.94 8.96 15.94
C GLY A 103 -5.77 7.48 15.57
N ALA A 104 -6.63 6.90 14.72
CA ALA A 104 -6.60 5.48 14.40
C ALA A 104 -5.29 5.04 13.71
N LEU A 105 -4.70 5.90 12.86
CA LEU A 105 -3.39 5.61 12.25
C LEU A 105 -2.27 5.61 13.29
N ARG A 106 -2.30 6.51 14.28
CA ARG A 106 -1.33 6.53 15.38
C ARG A 106 -1.42 5.24 16.20
N LYS A 107 -2.63 4.77 16.54
CA LYS A 107 -2.82 3.48 17.23
C LYS A 107 -2.16 2.32 16.47
N ALA A 108 -2.26 2.30 15.13
CA ALA A 108 -1.62 1.28 14.31
C ALA A 108 -0.10 1.44 14.26
N ALA A 109 0.38 2.65 13.89
CA ALA A 109 1.78 2.87 13.53
C ALA A 109 2.70 3.00 14.76
N VAL A 110 2.21 3.58 15.85
CA VAL A 110 3.00 3.86 17.06
C VAL A 110 2.70 2.86 18.18
N GLU A 111 1.43 2.57 18.41
CA GLU A 111 0.98 1.75 19.53
C GLU A 111 0.87 0.26 19.16
N GLY A 112 0.80 -0.05 17.85
CA GLY A 112 0.69 -1.41 17.35
C GLY A 112 -0.62 -2.11 17.71
N ASP A 113 -1.68 -1.33 17.96
CA ASP A 113 -3.00 -1.88 18.33
C ASP A 113 -3.67 -2.51 17.11
N THR A 114 -3.58 -3.82 17.02
CA THR A 114 -4.11 -4.60 15.89
C THR A 114 -5.64 -4.63 15.82
N LYS A 115 -6.35 -4.22 16.87
CA LYS A 115 -7.82 -4.20 16.94
C LYS A 115 -8.38 -2.84 16.53
N GLU A 116 -7.89 -1.77 17.18
CA GLU A 116 -8.42 -0.41 17.06
C GLU A 116 -7.60 0.47 16.11
N GLY A 117 -6.43 0.02 15.67
CA GLY A 117 -5.57 0.75 14.75
C GLY A 117 -6.02 0.67 13.29
N CYS A 118 -5.84 1.77 12.55
CA CYS A 118 -6.02 1.84 11.11
C CYS A 118 -4.70 1.50 10.41
N PHE A 119 -4.57 0.28 9.91
CA PHE A 119 -3.38 -0.21 9.23
C PHE A 119 -3.50 0.03 7.73
N MET A 120 -2.99 1.16 7.24
CA MET A 120 -3.01 1.49 5.81
C MET A 120 -2.02 0.61 5.05
N ALA A 121 -2.49 -0.12 4.05
CA ALA A 121 -1.65 -0.89 3.14
C ALA A 121 -2.37 -1.10 1.82
N GLY A 122 -1.62 -1.02 0.73
CA GLY A 122 -2.13 -1.34 -0.60
C GLY A 122 -2.39 -2.83 -0.78
N GLN A 123 -3.12 -3.19 -1.81
CA GLN A 123 -3.41 -4.59 -2.15
C GLN A 123 -2.13 -5.41 -2.40
N ILE A 124 -1.06 -4.75 -2.82
CA ILE A 124 0.27 -5.35 -3.01
C ILE A 124 0.85 -5.98 -1.72
N ALA A 125 0.29 -5.69 -0.53
CA ALA A 125 0.69 -6.32 0.73
C ALA A 125 0.72 -7.86 0.64
N GLY A 126 -0.18 -8.45 -0.16
CA GLY A 126 -0.20 -9.89 -0.41
C GLY A 126 1.11 -10.46 -0.97
N MET A 127 1.91 -9.64 -1.65
CA MET A 127 3.19 -10.02 -2.25
C MET A 127 4.41 -9.61 -1.42
N VAL A 128 4.26 -8.70 -0.44
CA VAL A 128 5.36 -8.16 0.36
C VAL A 128 5.59 -9.02 1.59
N LYS A 129 6.67 -9.82 1.62
CA LYS A 129 6.90 -10.85 2.65
C LYS A 129 8.20 -10.71 3.42
N LYS A 130 9.18 -9.98 2.88
CA LYS A 130 10.54 -9.89 3.44
C LYS A 130 10.74 -8.53 4.08
N GLU A 131 11.17 -8.53 5.34
CA GLU A 131 11.70 -7.37 6.04
C GLU A 131 13.21 -7.30 5.76
N GLN A 132 13.71 -6.14 5.34
CA GLN A 132 15.11 -5.95 4.95
C GLN A 132 15.47 -4.46 4.93
N PRO A 133 16.77 -4.11 4.90
CA PRO A 133 17.20 -2.73 4.77
C PRO A 133 16.61 -2.03 3.55
N ALA A 134 16.24 -0.75 3.68
CA ALA A 134 15.66 0.04 2.60
C ALA A 134 16.57 0.10 1.35
N ALA A 135 17.88 0.16 1.56
CA ALA A 135 18.85 0.14 0.47
C ALA A 135 18.78 -1.17 -0.34
N GLU A 136 18.65 -2.32 0.33
CA GLU A 136 18.49 -3.61 -0.36
C GLU A 136 17.19 -3.68 -1.16
N ILE A 137 16.09 -3.14 -0.60
CA ILE A 137 14.80 -3.06 -1.31
C ILE A 137 14.96 -2.31 -2.63
N VAL A 138 15.61 -1.15 -2.60
CA VAL A 138 15.85 -0.34 -3.80
C VAL A 138 16.70 -1.09 -4.81
N GLN A 139 17.81 -1.70 -4.36
CA GLN A 139 18.73 -2.42 -5.22
C GLN A 139 18.09 -3.66 -5.87
N GLU A 140 17.38 -4.48 -5.08
CA GLU A 140 16.68 -5.67 -5.59
C GLU A 140 15.66 -5.29 -6.66
N ILE A 141 14.83 -4.29 -6.39
CA ILE A 141 13.76 -3.86 -7.32
C ILE A 141 14.35 -3.29 -8.60
N ALA A 142 15.39 -2.45 -8.48
CA ALA A 142 16.05 -1.87 -9.64
C ALA A 142 16.74 -2.94 -10.50
N ALA A 143 17.50 -3.86 -9.87
CA ALA A 143 18.18 -4.93 -10.57
C ALA A 143 17.22 -5.90 -11.26
N GLU A 144 16.12 -6.28 -10.60
CA GLU A 144 15.07 -7.12 -11.18
C GLU A 144 14.40 -6.44 -12.38
N ALA A 145 14.05 -5.16 -12.25
CA ALA A 145 13.44 -4.39 -13.32
C ALA A 145 14.40 -4.27 -14.53
N GLU A 146 15.67 -3.96 -14.28
CA GLU A 146 16.70 -3.88 -15.33
C GLU A 146 16.87 -5.21 -16.07
N ALA A 147 16.94 -6.32 -15.33
CA ALA A 147 17.06 -7.65 -15.93
C ALA A 147 15.85 -8.00 -16.82
N LEU A 148 14.64 -7.65 -16.38
CA LEU A 148 13.43 -7.87 -17.15
C LEU A 148 13.39 -7.02 -18.42
N LEU A 149 13.74 -5.74 -18.33
CA LEU A 149 13.78 -4.82 -19.48
C LEU A 149 14.83 -5.25 -20.51
N LYS A 150 16.04 -5.61 -20.07
CA LYS A 150 17.08 -6.16 -20.95
C LYS A 150 16.64 -7.47 -21.62
N GLY A 151 15.90 -8.31 -20.90
CA GLY A 151 15.37 -9.57 -21.42
C GLY A 151 14.15 -9.42 -22.34
N ALA A 152 13.55 -8.23 -22.44
CA ALA A 152 12.34 -8.00 -23.23
C ALA A 152 12.55 -8.17 -24.75
N ALA A 153 13.77 -8.00 -25.24
CA ALA A 153 14.13 -8.17 -26.66
C ALA A 153 13.72 -9.56 -27.23
N LYS A 154 13.64 -10.60 -26.38
CA LYS A 154 13.19 -11.93 -26.79
C LYS A 154 11.74 -12.00 -27.30
N TRP A 155 10.93 -10.98 -26.95
CA TRP A 155 9.54 -10.89 -27.36
C TRP A 155 9.32 -10.05 -28.64
N VAL A 156 10.38 -9.39 -29.12
CA VAL A 156 10.36 -8.58 -30.35
C VAL A 156 11.00 -9.43 -31.46
N LYS A 157 10.25 -9.71 -32.50
CA LYS A 157 10.73 -10.43 -33.69
C LYS A 157 11.27 -9.45 -34.73
#